data_5aa1be647ee24773d5299fdc72c10119
#
_entry.id   5aa1be647ee24773d5299fdc72c10119
#
_cell.length_a   1.000
_cell.length_b   1.000
_cell.length_c   1.000
_cell.angle_alpha   90.00
_cell.angle_beta   90.00
_cell.angle_gamma   90.00
#
_symmetry.space_group_name_H-M   'P 1'
#
loop_
_entity.id
_entity.type
_entity.pdbx_description
1 polymer ?
#
loop_
_entity_poly.entity_id
_entity_poly.type
_entity_poly.pdbx_seq_one_letter_code
_entity_poly.pdbx_strand_id
1 'polypeptide(L)'
;MQKSSFFTKGSIACLCLAALVCLFMSTDLFAAEAAAAQVEQAAQAGEAPDTAEKSKVQSLWDSTGLKGFFERGEPTVDENGEEQPGQHGVFKLIMILVGLLLIYLGIAKKFEPLLLLPIGFGGILANIPYAGIAEPGGFLYAFYEMGIGDVPIFPLLIFLGVGAMTDFGPLLANPKTALLGAAAQFGIFTTLIGALWLSSTFGSINFSIQDASAIGIIGGADGPTAIFLAGQLAPDLLGAIAVAAYSYMALVPIIQPPIMRLLTTKAEREIEMKQLRPVRQIEKIVFPLSVLIICALLLPSATPLVGMLMLGNLFKECGVVERLSKTAANELINIVTIMLGLAVGSKLQADKFLSAETLGIIVLGLIAFSIGTGSGVIMAKVMNKFAKTDAGKINPLIGSAGVSAVPMAARVSNKVGMDANPQNYLLMHAMGPNVAGVIGSAVAAGVLLALVGG
;
A
#
# COMPACT_ATOMS: atom_id res chain seq x y z
N MET A 1 26.56 -8.52 25.19
CA MET A 1 25.29 -8.38 25.94
C MET A 1 24.50 -7.22 25.36
N GLN A 2 23.74 -7.46 24.24
CA GLN A 2 22.85 -6.43 23.63
C GLN A 2 21.82 -7.14 22.73
N LYS A 3 21.15 -8.18 23.23
CA LYS A 3 20.21 -9.03 22.46
C LYS A 3 18.74 -8.93 22.90
N SER A 4 18.39 -8.14 23.91
CA SER A 4 17.02 -8.14 24.48
C SER A 4 16.15 -6.94 24.11
N SER A 5 16.67 -5.92 23.41
CA SER A 5 15.89 -4.68 23.15
C SER A 5 15.19 -4.66 21.76
N PHE A 6 15.50 -5.63 20.89
CA PHE A 6 14.97 -5.64 19.52
C PHE A 6 13.56 -6.26 19.43
N PHE A 7 13.26 -7.21 20.33
CA PHE A 7 11.94 -7.88 20.37
C PHE A 7 10.85 -7.01 21.00
N THR A 8 11.18 -6.18 21.98
CA THR A 8 10.20 -5.34 22.70
C THR A 8 9.69 -4.14 21.90
N LYS A 9 10.47 -3.61 20.96
CA LYS A 9 10.08 -2.42 20.18
C LYS A 9 9.22 -2.75 18.94
N GLY A 10 9.39 -3.93 18.34
CA GLY A 10 8.54 -4.42 17.25
C GLY A 10 7.18 -4.90 17.75
N SER A 11 7.16 -5.53 18.93
CA SER A 11 5.91 -5.96 19.59
C SER A 11 5.00 -4.79 19.97
N ILE A 12 5.56 -3.62 20.30
CA ILE A 12 4.77 -2.44 20.65
C ILE A 12 4.06 -1.85 19.43
N ALA A 13 4.69 -1.84 18.25
CA ALA A 13 4.04 -1.35 17.02
C ALA A 13 2.93 -2.29 16.54
N CYS A 14 3.14 -3.62 16.63
CA CYS A 14 2.09 -4.61 16.40
C CYS A 14 1.00 -4.55 17.48
N LEU A 15 1.37 -4.34 18.74
CA LEU A 15 0.42 -4.15 19.84
C LEU A 15 -0.35 -2.83 19.73
N CYS A 16 0.25 -1.76 19.24
CA CYS A 16 -0.48 -0.52 18.97
C CYS A 16 -1.46 -0.67 17.80
N LEU A 17 -1.10 -1.39 16.73
CA LEU A 17 -2.03 -1.71 15.65
C LEU A 17 -3.13 -2.66 16.14
N ALA A 18 -2.77 -3.69 16.92
CA ALA A 18 -3.72 -4.61 17.55
C ALA A 18 -4.58 -3.92 18.62
N ALA A 19 -4.04 -2.98 19.37
CA ALA A 19 -4.80 -2.20 20.36
C ALA A 19 -5.76 -1.21 19.70
N LEU A 20 -5.40 -0.61 18.55
CA LEU A 20 -6.33 0.14 17.70
C LEU A 20 -7.47 -0.77 17.22
N VAL A 21 -7.14 -1.96 16.77
CA VAL A 21 -8.09 -3.00 16.35
C VAL A 21 -8.99 -3.42 17.52
N CYS A 22 -8.45 -3.62 18.73
CA CYS A 22 -9.24 -3.97 19.91
C CYS A 22 -10.11 -2.79 20.42
N LEU A 23 -9.68 -1.54 20.25
CA LEU A 23 -10.49 -0.37 20.58
C LEU A 23 -11.73 -0.25 19.69
N PHE A 24 -11.63 -0.71 18.44
CA PHE A 24 -12.75 -0.77 17.50
C PHE A 24 -13.72 -1.94 17.77
N MET A 25 -13.28 -2.99 18.45
CA MET A 25 -14.10 -4.16 18.76
C MET A 25 -14.85 -4.06 20.10
N SER A 26 -14.69 -2.98 20.86
CA SER A 26 -15.47 -2.82 22.09
C SER A 26 -16.92 -2.48 21.74
N THR A 27 -17.79 -3.48 21.90
CA THR A 27 -19.25 -3.40 21.75
C THR A 27 -19.90 -2.30 22.60
N ASP A 28 -19.18 -1.68 23.53
CA ASP A 28 -19.65 -0.60 24.39
C ASP A 28 -19.86 0.73 23.64
N LEU A 29 -19.24 0.93 22.46
CA LEU A 29 -19.44 2.13 21.64
C LEU A 29 -20.84 2.14 21.01
N PHE A 30 -21.32 0.96 20.58
CA PHE A 30 -22.69 0.82 20.04
C PHE A 30 -23.78 0.95 21.13
N ALA A 31 -23.46 0.56 22.36
CA ALA A 31 -24.38 0.75 23.49
C ALA A 31 -24.52 2.24 23.88
N ALA A 32 -23.45 3.04 23.76
CA ALA A 32 -23.50 4.49 23.97
C ALA A 32 -24.32 5.21 22.91
N GLU A 33 -24.31 4.73 21.67
CA GLU A 33 -25.08 5.27 20.56
C GLU A 33 -26.60 5.04 20.73
N ALA A 34 -26.98 3.85 21.21
CA ALA A 34 -28.38 3.53 21.53
C ALA A 34 -28.94 4.36 22.71
N ALA A 35 -28.09 4.66 23.70
CA ALA A 35 -28.48 5.49 24.84
C ALA A 35 -28.62 6.98 24.46
N ALA A 36 -27.77 7.48 23.56
CA ALA A 36 -27.84 8.85 23.05
C ALA A 36 -29.10 9.08 22.22
N ALA A 37 -29.53 8.10 21.40
CA ALA A 37 -30.75 8.18 20.61
C ALA A 37 -32.03 8.28 21.48
N GLN A 38 -32.05 7.65 22.65
CA GLN A 38 -33.17 7.75 23.59
C GLN A 38 -33.28 9.12 24.29
N VAL A 39 -32.16 9.78 24.52
CA VAL A 39 -32.13 11.12 25.13
C VAL A 39 -32.59 12.18 24.13
N GLU A 40 -32.29 12.01 22.85
CA GLU A 40 -32.66 12.96 21.80
C GLU A 40 -34.16 12.92 21.46
N GLN A 41 -34.81 11.75 21.53
CA GLN A 41 -36.28 11.64 21.40
C GLN A 41 -37.04 12.32 22.54
N ALA A 42 -36.47 12.45 23.72
CA ALA A 42 -37.06 13.16 24.84
C ALA A 42 -36.93 14.70 24.74
N ALA A 43 -35.97 15.19 23.96
CA ALA A 43 -35.72 16.64 23.79
C ALA A 43 -36.60 17.27 22.68
N GLN A 44 -37.17 16.49 21.76
CA GLN A 44 -37.99 16.98 20.64
C GLN A 44 -39.45 17.29 21.00
N ALA A 45 -39.87 17.14 22.25
CA ALA A 45 -41.26 17.34 22.71
C ALA A 45 -41.57 18.75 23.23
N GLY A 46 -40.75 19.75 22.98
CA GLY A 46 -40.94 21.11 23.51
C GLY A 46 -40.70 22.20 22.46
N GLU A 47 -41.76 22.62 21.78
CA GLU A 47 -41.76 23.78 20.87
C GLU A 47 -41.67 25.11 21.61
N ALA A 48 -40.82 26.04 21.10
CA ALA A 48 -41.17 27.48 21.03
C ALA A 48 -40.31 28.18 19.96
N PRO A 49 -40.86 29.02 19.10
CA PRO A 49 -40.11 29.75 18.06
C PRO A 49 -39.51 31.01 18.70
N ASP A 50 -38.23 31.12 18.79
CA ASP A 50 -37.60 32.39 19.13
C ASP A 50 -36.59 32.77 18.03
N THR A 51 -37.02 33.73 17.21
CA THR A 51 -36.16 34.46 16.28
C THR A 51 -35.32 35.48 17.02
N ALA A 52 -34.43 34.97 17.91
CA ALA A 52 -33.41 35.78 18.51
C ALA A 52 -32.21 35.88 17.55
N GLU A 53 -31.81 37.10 17.25
CA GLU A 53 -30.60 37.44 16.54
C GLU A 53 -29.41 36.73 17.25
N LYS A 54 -28.91 35.64 16.66
CA LYS A 54 -27.79 34.90 17.22
C LYS A 54 -26.66 35.87 17.49
N SER A 55 -26.15 35.91 18.71
CA SER A 55 -25.05 36.83 19.04
C SER A 55 -23.85 36.49 18.12
N LYS A 56 -23.07 37.52 17.72
CA LYS A 56 -21.88 37.33 16.87
C LYS A 56 -20.91 36.29 17.45
N VAL A 57 -20.87 36.15 18.78
CA VAL A 57 -20.08 35.13 19.47
C VAL A 57 -20.63 33.72 19.22
N GLN A 58 -21.96 33.60 19.20
CA GLN A 58 -22.62 32.31 18.95
C GLN A 58 -22.49 31.87 17.50
N SER A 59 -22.56 32.81 16.53
CA SER A 59 -22.30 32.52 15.13
C SER A 59 -20.84 32.14 14.87
N LEU A 60 -19.90 32.74 15.59
CA LEU A 60 -18.48 32.36 15.57
C LEU A 60 -18.29 30.94 16.12
N TRP A 61 -18.90 30.62 17.26
CA TRP A 61 -18.84 29.26 17.85
C TRP A 61 -19.44 28.23 16.88
N ASP A 62 -20.57 28.54 16.27
CA ASP A 62 -21.27 27.67 15.32
C ASP A 62 -20.42 27.39 14.06
N SER A 63 -19.49 28.27 13.70
CA SER A 63 -18.57 28.09 12.57
C SER A 63 -17.24 27.41 12.93
N THR A 64 -16.99 27.11 14.22
CA THR A 64 -15.75 26.45 14.65
C THR A 64 -15.79 24.96 14.38
N GLY A 65 -14.69 24.38 13.90
CA GLY A 65 -14.51 22.93 13.81
C GLY A 65 -14.66 22.20 15.15
N LEU A 66 -14.48 22.91 16.30
CA LEU A 66 -14.68 22.33 17.62
C LEU A 66 -16.12 21.87 17.83
N LYS A 67 -17.10 22.69 17.44
CA LYS A 67 -18.52 22.34 17.52
C LYS A 67 -18.83 21.10 16.68
N GLY A 68 -18.29 21.02 15.47
CA GLY A 68 -18.49 19.89 14.56
C GLY A 68 -17.99 18.54 15.08
N PHE A 69 -17.08 18.50 16.07
CA PHE A 69 -16.71 17.24 16.72
C PHE A 69 -17.77 16.70 17.68
N PHE A 70 -18.69 17.54 18.16
CA PHE A 70 -19.75 17.15 19.08
C PHE A 70 -21.12 17.01 18.41
N GLU A 71 -21.23 17.40 17.16
CA GLU A 71 -22.45 17.26 16.36
C GLU A 71 -22.47 15.96 15.56
N ARG A 72 -23.66 15.48 15.24
CA ARG A 72 -23.82 14.44 14.22
C ARG A 72 -23.75 15.07 12.83
N GLY A 73 -23.09 14.41 11.92
CA GLY A 73 -23.11 14.76 10.50
C GLY A 73 -24.53 14.67 9.91
N GLU A 74 -24.73 15.26 8.76
CA GLU A 74 -25.97 15.09 8.03
C GLU A 74 -26.18 13.61 7.64
N PRO A 75 -27.44 13.13 7.62
CA PRO A 75 -27.73 11.77 7.15
C PRO A 75 -27.24 11.60 5.71
N THR A 76 -26.61 10.47 5.44
CA THR A 76 -26.18 10.07 4.09
C THR A 76 -27.14 9.04 3.53
N VAL A 77 -27.41 9.07 2.22
CA VAL A 77 -28.23 8.07 1.54
C VAL A 77 -27.30 7.02 0.96
N ASP A 78 -27.53 5.74 1.29
CA ASP A 78 -26.75 4.63 0.74
C ASP A 78 -27.15 4.29 -0.71
N GLU A 79 -26.42 3.37 -1.33
CA GLU A 79 -26.68 2.91 -2.72
C GLU A 79 -28.07 2.29 -2.91
N ASN A 80 -28.72 1.86 -1.84
CA ASN A 80 -30.08 1.30 -1.85
C ASN A 80 -31.16 2.36 -1.65
N GLY A 81 -30.77 3.64 -1.43
CA GLY A 81 -31.69 4.73 -1.17
C GLY A 81 -32.17 4.81 0.28
N GLU A 82 -31.54 4.08 1.21
CA GLU A 82 -31.85 4.16 2.64
C GLU A 82 -31.06 5.27 3.31
N GLU A 83 -31.75 6.10 4.13
CA GLU A 83 -31.09 7.14 4.93
C GLU A 83 -30.30 6.51 6.08
N GLN A 84 -28.98 6.63 6.03
CA GLN A 84 -28.10 6.28 7.12
C GLN A 84 -27.90 7.50 8.04
N PRO A 85 -27.99 7.33 9.36
CA PRO A 85 -27.76 8.43 10.30
C PRO A 85 -26.34 8.94 10.15
N GLY A 86 -26.17 10.25 9.99
CA GLY A 86 -24.86 10.89 9.89
C GLY A 86 -23.94 10.51 11.05
N GLN A 87 -22.67 10.27 10.78
CA GLN A 87 -21.70 9.87 11.80
C GLN A 87 -21.45 10.99 12.79
N HIS A 88 -21.24 10.60 14.06
CA HIS A 88 -20.90 11.56 15.12
C HIS A 88 -19.51 12.17 14.87
N GLY A 89 -19.37 13.50 15.00
CA GLY A 89 -18.11 14.20 14.75
C GLY A 89 -16.90 13.68 15.55
N VAL A 90 -17.12 12.95 16.64
CA VAL A 90 -16.06 12.25 17.41
C VAL A 90 -15.27 11.28 16.52
N PHE A 91 -15.88 10.64 15.53
CA PHE A 91 -15.16 9.77 14.59
C PHE A 91 -14.16 10.55 13.73
N LYS A 92 -14.47 11.80 13.38
CA LYS A 92 -13.51 12.70 12.71
C LYS A 92 -12.30 12.99 13.61
N LEU A 93 -12.51 13.16 14.91
CA LEU A 93 -11.41 13.33 15.88
C LEU A 93 -10.53 12.07 15.97
N ILE A 94 -11.15 10.89 15.96
CA ILE A 94 -10.41 9.62 15.91
C ILE A 94 -9.55 9.55 14.64
N MET A 95 -10.08 9.95 13.49
CA MET A 95 -9.30 9.96 12.25
C MET A 95 -8.16 10.97 12.25
N ILE A 96 -8.31 12.11 12.90
CA ILE A 96 -7.21 13.05 13.17
C ILE A 96 -6.11 12.37 14.00
N LEU A 97 -6.47 11.62 15.04
CA LEU A 97 -5.51 10.86 15.83
C LEU A 97 -4.82 9.76 15.00
N VAL A 98 -5.55 9.09 14.10
CA VAL A 98 -4.97 8.15 13.12
C VAL A 98 -3.97 8.86 12.21
N GLY A 99 -4.31 10.03 11.69
CA GLY A 99 -3.40 10.85 10.87
C GLY A 99 -2.13 11.24 11.65
N LEU A 100 -2.26 11.66 12.90
CA LEU A 100 -1.13 11.95 13.78
C LEU A 100 -0.28 10.70 14.07
N LEU A 101 -0.90 9.53 14.22
CA LEU A 101 -0.20 8.25 14.38
C LEU A 101 0.61 7.91 13.12
N LEU A 102 0.05 8.08 11.92
CA LEU A 102 0.77 7.86 10.66
C LEU A 102 1.98 8.77 10.54
N ILE A 103 1.84 10.06 10.88
CA ILE A 103 2.94 11.02 10.92
C ILE A 103 4.00 10.58 11.95
N TYR A 104 3.59 10.17 13.15
CA TYR A 104 4.51 9.68 14.18
C TYR A 104 5.29 8.43 13.69
N LEU A 105 4.62 7.49 13.02
CA LEU A 105 5.26 6.32 12.46
C LEU A 105 6.28 6.70 11.36
N GLY A 106 5.94 7.65 10.51
CA GLY A 106 6.86 8.20 9.51
C GLY A 106 8.09 8.86 10.13
N ILE A 107 7.92 9.73 11.10
CA ILE A 107 9.02 10.50 11.70
C ILE A 107 9.85 9.65 12.67
N ALA A 108 9.20 9.07 13.69
CA ALA A 108 9.89 8.41 14.80
C ALA A 108 10.35 6.99 14.46
N LYS A 109 9.59 6.26 13.65
CA LYS A 109 9.89 4.89 13.23
C LYS A 109 10.53 4.80 11.86
N LYS A 110 10.55 5.90 11.10
CA LYS A 110 11.07 5.97 9.71
C LYS A 110 10.37 4.99 8.76
N PHE A 111 9.07 4.80 8.97
CA PHE A 111 8.23 3.94 8.13
C PHE A 111 7.78 4.74 6.91
N GLU A 112 8.39 4.49 5.75
CA GLU A 112 8.10 5.15 4.48
C GLU A 112 7.72 6.65 4.63
N PRO A 113 8.64 7.48 5.19
CA PRO A 113 8.31 8.85 5.61
C PRO A 113 7.84 9.71 4.45
N LEU A 114 8.32 9.45 3.22
CA LEU A 114 7.96 10.21 2.04
C LEU A 114 6.46 10.13 1.70
N LEU A 115 5.80 9.04 2.08
CA LEU A 115 4.38 8.81 1.81
C LEU A 115 3.51 8.92 3.05
N LEU A 116 3.93 8.33 4.18
CA LEU A 116 3.11 8.36 5.39
C LEU A 116 2.89 9.77 5.94
N LEU A 117 3.86 10.69 5.79
CA LEU A 117 3.69 12.08 6.23
C LEU A 117 2.58 12.80 5.44
N PRO A 118 2.62 12.88 4.09
CA PRO A 118 1.57 13.56 3.36
C PRO A 118 0.22 12.82 3.43
N ILE A 119 0.18 11.48 3.50
CA ILE A 119 -1.06 10.72 3.72
C ILE A 119 -1.67 11.07 5.09
N GLY A 120 -0.88 11.01 6.16
CA GLY A 120 -1.35 11.35 7.50
C GLY A 120 -1.82 12.80 7.61
N PHE A 121 -1.09 13.73 6.98
CA PHE A 121 -1.47 15.16 6.95
C PHE A 121 -2.76 15.37 6.15
N GLY A 122 -2.90 14.74 4.97
CA GLY A 122 -4.13 14.77 4.19
C GLY A 122 -5.32 14.20 4.94
N GLY A 123 -5.12 13.10 5.68
CA GLY A 123 -6.14 12.51 6.56
C GLY A 123 -6.58 13.44 7.70
N ILE A 124 -5.64 14.20 8.29
CA ILE A 124 -6.00 15.24 9.28
C ILE A 124 -6.87 16.30 8.62
N LEU A 125 -6.43 16.85 7.48
CA LEU A 125 -7.16 17.92 6.78
C LEU A 125 -8.56 17.48 6.34
N ALA A 126 -8.71 16.24 5.88
CA ALA A 126 -9.99 15.69 5.41
C ALA A 126 -11.03 15.54 6.53
N ASN A 127 -10.57 15.43 7.78
CA ASN A 127 -11.44 15.23 8.95
C ASN A 127 -11.63 16.50 9.79
N ILE A 128 -11.20 17.67 9.32
CA ILE A 128 -11.54 18.96 9.97
C ILE A 128 -13.00 19.30 9.65
N PRO A 129 -13.89 19.36 10.66
CA PRO A 129 -15.30 19.68 10.43
C PRO A 129 -15.46 21.07 9.78
N TYR A 130 -16.43 21.22 8.90
CA TYR A 130 -16.80 22.45 8.19
C TYR A 130 -15.71 23.03 7.26
N ALA A 131 -14.56 22.37 7.10
CA ALA A 131 -13.49 22.91 6.28
C ALA A 131 -13.72 22.70 4.76
N GLY A 132 -14.52 21.71 4.36
CA GLY A 132 -14.82 21.41 2.95
C GLY A 132 -13.61 21.03 2.08
N ILE A 133 -12.46 20.73 2.71
CA ILE A 133 -11.18 20.59 2.01
C ILE A 133 -11.16 19.36 1.10
N ALA A 134 -11.81 18.26 1.53
CA ALA A 134 -11.87 17.00 0.81
C ALA A 134 -13.20 16.81 0.03
N GLU A 135 -14.09 17.78 0.09
CA GLU A 135 -15.37 17.81 -0.61
C GLU A 135 -15.23 18.41 -2.01
N PRO A 136 -16.20 18.21 -2.92
CA PRO A 136 -16.21 18.85 -4.24
C PRO A 136 -15.99 20.36 -4.16
N GLY A 137 -14.94 20.86 -4.84
CA GLY A 137 -14.51 22.25 -4.76
C GLY A 137 -13.36 22.51 -3.78
N GLY A 138 -13.02 21.56 -2.88
CA GLY A 138 -11.86 21.63 -2.01
C GLY A 138 -10.55 21.27 -2.74
N PHE A 139 -9.42 21.75 -2.23
CA PHE A 139 -8.15 21.55 -2.93
C PHE A 139 -7.66 20.08 -2.88
N LEU A 140 -7.95 19.33 -1.82
CA LEU A 140 -7.62 17.90 -1.74
C LEU A 140 -8.49 17.08 -2.71
N TYR A 141 -9.74 17.46 -2.88
CA TYR A 141 -10.61 16.88 -3.91
C TYR A 141 -10.03 17.11 -5.30
N ALA A 142 -9.57 18.33 -5.59
CA ALA A 142 -8.93 18.64 -6.87
C ALA A 142 -7.65 17.80 -7.11
N PHE A 143 -6.84 17.58 -6.08
CA PHE A 143 -5.66 16.69 -6.18
C PHE A 143 -6.05 15.26 -6.44
N TYR A 144 -7.12 14.78 -5.80
CA TYR A 144 -7.62 13.44 -6.03
C TYR A 144 -8.12 13.26 -7.47
N GLU A 145 -9.01 14.13 -7.94
CA GLU A 145 -9.55 14.08 -9.30
C GLU A 145 -8.46 14.17 -10.37
N MET A 146 -7.53 15.11 -10.22
CA MET A 146 -6.45 15.30 -11.17
C MET A 146 -5.48 14.11 -11.22
N GLY A 147 -5.24 13.46 -10.09
CA GLY A 147 -4.15 12.49 -9.94
C GLY A 147 -4.55 11.03 -9.84
N ILE A 148 -5.77 10.75 -9.39
CA ILE A 148 -6.23 9.38 -9.11
C ILE A 148 -7.61 9.13 -9.74
N GLY A 149 -8.43 10.17 -9.98
CA GLY A 149 -9.78 10.06 -10.51
C GLY A 149 -9.88 9.19 -11.78
N ASP A 150 -10.57 9.63 -12.81
CA ASP A 150 -10.78 8.83 -14.03
C ASP A 150 -9.49 8.33 -14.68
N VAL A 151 -8.42 9.12 -14.63
CA VAL A 151 -7.09 8.75 -15.15
C VAL A 151 -6.04 8.87 -14.03
N PRO A 152 -5.52 7.75 -13.51
CA PRO A 152 -4.59 7.75 -12.36
C PRO A 152 -3.17 8.20 -12.76
N ILE A 153 -2.98 9.49 -13.02
CA ILE A 153 -1.73 10.07 -13.51
C ILE A 153 -0.61 9.95 -12.48
N PHE A 154 -0.88 10.19 -11.19
CA PHE A 154 0.17 10.16 -10.16
C PHE A 154 0.83 8.80 -10.01
N PRO A 155 0.12 7.67 -9.91
CA PRO A 155 0.74 6.35 -9.93
C PRO A 155 1.61 6.12 -11.16
N LEU A 156 1.17 6.53 -12.35
CA LEU A 156 1.94 6.39 -13.59
C LEU A 156 3.25 7.17 -13.55
N LEU A 157 3.23 8.42 -13.06
CA LEU A 157 4.43 9.24 -12.91
C LEU A 157 5.38 8.69 -11.84
N ILE A 158 4.86 8.08 -10.77
CA ILE A 158 5.70 7.37 -9.80
C ILE A 158 6.39 6.17 -10.47
N PHE A 159 5.68 5.41 -11.30
CA PHE A 159 6.29 4.31 -12.07
C PHE A 159 7.40 4.79 -13.00
N LEU A 160 7.25 5.95 -13.62
CA LEU A 160 8.33 6.59 -14.39
C LEU A 160 9.57 6.84 -13.51
N GLY A 161 9.38 7.43 -12.34
CA GLY A 161 10.46 7.68 -11.39
C GLY A 161 11.12 6.40 -10.87
N VAL A 162 10.30 5.39 -10.51
CA VAL A 162 10.79 4.06 -10.08
C VAL A 162 11.59 3.41 -11.21
N GLY A 163 11.15 3.50 -12.46
CA GLY A 163 11.88 3.02 -13.63
C GLY A 163 13.25 3.68 -13.78
N ALA A 164 13.31 5.00 -13.61
CA ALA A 164 14.55 5.77 -13.66
C ALA A 164 15.54 5.43 -12.53
N MET A 165 15.04 4.99 -11.37
CA MET A 165 15.88 4.54 -10.25
C MET A 165 16.29 3.07 -10.38
N THR A 166 15.50 2.24 -11.07
CA THR A 166 15.66 0.79 -11.11
C THR A 166 16.83 0.37 -12.02
N ASP A 167 17.60 -0.63 -11.56
CA ASP A 167 18.62 -1.32 -12.35
C ASP A 167 18.17 -2.74 -12.68
N PHE A 168 17.86 -2.98 -13.96
CA PHE A 168 17.48 -4.31 -14.47
C PHE A 168 18.69 -5.21 -14.78
N GLY A 169 19.92 -4.71 -14.64
CA GLY A 169 21.14 -5.48 -14.85
C GLY A 169 21.17 -6.83 -14.14
N PRO A 170 20.86 -6.91 -12.84
CA PRO A 170 20.82 -8.18 -12.10
C PRO A 170 19.81 -9.19 -12.67
N LEU A 171 18.65 -8.74 -13.12
CA LEU A 171 17.64 -9.58 -13.76
C LEU A 171 18.15 -10.10 -15.13
N LEU A 172 18.73 -9.22 -15.94
CA LEU A 172 19.31 -9.57 -17.24
C LEU A 172 20.51 -10.52 -17.10
N ALA A 173 21.30 -10.35 -16.05
CA ALA A 173 22.43 -11.24 -15.76
C ALA A 173 22.00 -12.66 -15.37
N ASN A 174 20.85 -12.79 -14.67
CA ASN A 174 20.27 -14.06 -14.25
C ASN A 174 18.75 -14.11 -14.45
N PRO A 175 18.25 -14.29 -15.69
CA PRO A 175 16.80 -14.23 -15.99
C PRO A 175 15.96 -15.26 -15.23
N LYS A 176 16.56 -16.36 -14.75
CA LYS A 176 15.84 -17.37 -13.94
C LYS A 176 15.24 -16.78 -12.67
N THR A 177 15.81 -15.69 -12.16
CA THR A 177 15.30 -15.01 -10.97
C THR A 177 13.96 -14.32 -11.21
N ALA A 178 13.53 -14.13 -12.46
CA ALA A 178 12.17 -13.69 -12.78
C ALA A 178 11.10 -14.64 -12.23
N LEU A 179 11.37 -15.95 -12.19
CA LEU A 179 10.46 -16.93 -11.60
C LEU A 179 10.21 -16.71 -10.13
N LEU A 180 11.18 -16.13 -9.41
CA LEU A 180 11.04 -15.80 -7.97
C LEU A 180 10.10 -14.60 -7.78
N GLY A 181 10.22 -13.59 -8.64
CA GLY A 181 9.29 -12.46 -8.69
C GLY A 181 7.88 -12.91 -9.05
N ALA A 182 7.75 -13.77 -10.07
CA ALA A 182 6.46 -14.33 -10.45
C ALA A 182 5.82 -15.15 -9.31
N ALA A 183 6.60 -15.96 -8.60
CA ALA A 183 6.11 -16.74 -7.46
C ALA A 183 5.62 -15.86 -6.31
N ALA A 184 6.26 -14.72 -6.07
CA ALA A 184 5.82 -13.80 -5.03
C ALA A 184 4.42 -13.21 -5.32
N GLN A 185 3.97 -13.18 -6.59
CA GLN A 185 2.62 -12.72 -6.95
C GLN A 185 1.50 -13.68 -6.47
N PHE A 186 1.83 -14.88 -5.98
CA PHE A 186 0.85 -15.71 -5.28
C PHE A 186 0.19 -15.00 -4.10
N GLY A 187 0.89 -14.04 -3.48
CA GLY A 187 0.33 -13.15 -2.48
C GLY A 187 -0.92 -12.41 -2.99
N ILE A 188 -0.88 -11.87 -4.20
CA ILE A 188 -1.98 -11.11 -4.82
C ILE A 188 -3.23 -12.01 -4.97
N PHE A 189 -3.08 -13.14 -5.64
CA PHE A 189 -4.22 -14.02 -5.92
C PHE A 189 -4.77 -14.69 -4.66
N THR A 190 -3.92 -15.03 -3.69
CA THR A 190 -4.36 -15.56 -2.40
C THR A 190 -5.17 -14.53 -1.62
N THR A 191 -4.78 -13.26 -1.70
CA THR A 191 -5.49 -12.17 -1.02
C THR A 191 -6.84 -11.90 -1.66
N LEU A 192 -6.93 -11.93 -2.98
CA LEU A 192 -8.19 -11.83 -3.71
C LEU A 192 -9.17 -12.92 -3.25
N ILE A 193 -8.71 -14.19 -3.26
CA ILE A 193 -9.53 -15.31 -2.79
C ILE A 193 -9.89 -15.14 -1.31
N GLY A 194 -8.93 -14.67 -0.48
CA GLY A 194 -9.15 -14.40 0.93
C GLY A 194 -10.19 -13.30 1.17
N ALA A 195 -10.23 -12.24 0.36
CA ALA A 195 -11.22 -11.17 0.45
C ALA A 195 -12.62 -11.69 0.12
N LEU A 196 -12.77 -12.47 -0.95
CA LEU A 196 -14.04 -13.12 -1.30
C LEU A 196 -14.50 -14.12 -0.23
N TRP A 197 -13.56 -14.87 0.35
CA TRP A 197 -13.86 -15.78 1.45
C TRP A 197 -14.32 -15.04 2.70
N LEU A 198 -13.67 -13.93 3.06
CA LEU A 198 -14.10 -13.08 4.18
C LEU A 198 -15.53 -12.57 3.96
N SER A 199 -15.82 -12.05 2.77
CA SER A 199 -17.14 -11.56 2.39
C SER A 199 -18.21 -12.65 2.49
N SER A 200 -17.87 -13.90 2.09
CA SER A 200 -18.82 -15.03 2.18
C SER A 200 -19.04 -15.54 3.60
N THR A 201 -18.10 -15.29 4.52
CA THR A 201 -18.10 -15.85 5.87
C THR A 201 -18.66 -14.90 6.91
N PHE A 202 -18.36 -13.61 6.78
CA PHE A 202 -18.75 -12.55 7.71
C PHE A 202 -19.77 -11.63 7.07
N GLY A 203 -21.03 -11.66 7.52
CA GLY A 203 -22.11 -10.86 6.93
C GLY A 203 -21.98 -9.35 7.11
N SER A 204 -21.01 -8.88 7.94
CA SER A 204 -20.67 -7.47 8.11
C SER A 204 -19.60 -6.97 7.14
N ILE A 205 -19.04 -7.84 6.30
CA ILE A 205 -18.02 -7.50 5.30
C ILE A 205 -18.58 -7.88 3.93
N ASN A 206 -18.71 -6.91 3.04
CA ASN A 206 -19.26 -7.13 1.70
C ASN A 206 -18.31 -6.60 0.63
N PHE A 207 -17.36 -7.43 0.20
CA PHE A 207 -16.47 -7.11 -0.89
C PHE A 207 -17.02 -7.63 -2.21
N SER A 208 -17.22 -6.76 -3.18
CA SER A 208 -17.43 -7.13 -4.57
C SER A 208 -16.19 -7.79 -5.17
N ILE A 209 -16.29 -8.33 -6.37
CA ILE A 209 -15.12 -8.89 -7.05
C ILE A 209 -14.10 -7.79 -7.44
N GLN A 210 -14.57 -6.58 -7.69
CA GLN A 210 -13.76 -5.39 -7.93
C GLN A 210 -12.99 -5.02 -6.65
N ASP A 211 -13.68 -4.95 -5.50
CA ASP A 211 -13.06 -4.69 -4.20
C ASP A 211 -12.02 -5.76 -3.86
N ALA A 212 -12.38 -7.04 -4.02
CA ALA A 212 -11.47 -8.15 -3.77
C ALA A 212 -10.23 -8.10 -4.68
N SER A 213 -10.38 -7.66 -5.92
CA SER A 213 -9.27 -7.47 -6.86
C SER A 213 -8.37 -6.31 -6.44
N ALA A 214 -8.96 -5.19 -6.03
CA ALA A 214 -8.23 -4.03 -5.51
C ALA A 214 -7.51 -4.35 -4.17
N ILE A 215 -8.13 -5.12 -3.28
CA ILE A 215 -7.52 -5.59 -2.04
C ILE A 215 -6.39 -6.59 -2.36
N GLY A 216 -6.61 -7.46 -3.34
CA GLY A 216 -5.66 -8.49 -3.75
C GLY A 216 -4.28 -7.94 -4.06
N ILE A 217 -4.21 -6.80 -4.73
CA ILE A 217 -2.93 -6.20 -5.19
C ILE A 217 -1.99 -5.83 -4.04
N ILE A 218 -2.50 -5.64 -2.81
CA ILE A 218 -1.69 -5.38 -1.61
C ILE A 218 -0.64 -6.49 -1.43
N GLY A 219 -0.98 -7.72 -1.80
CA GLY A 219 -0.09 -8.88 -1.71
C GLY A 219 1.18 -8.78 -2.56
N GLY A 220 1.19 -7.92 -3.58
CA GLY A 220 2.38 -7.61 -4.37
C GLY A 220 3.37 -6.69 -3.65
N ALA A 221 2.96 -6.04 -2.57
CA ALA A 221 3.72 -5.01 -1.83
C ALA A 221 4.20 -3.85 -2.73
N ASP A 222 3.32 -3.39 -3.60
CA ASP A 222 3.55 -2.32 -4.57
C ASP A 222 2.53 -1.20 -4.34
N GLY A 223 2.93 -0.18 -3.61
CA GLY A 223 2.03 0.93 -3.22
C GLY A 223 1.43 1.67 -4.41
N PRO A 224 2.23 2.14 -5.38
CA PRO A 224 1.71 2.82 -6.56
C PRO A 224 0.75 1.96 -7.40
N THR A 225 1.04 0.68 -7.59
CA THR A 225 0.13 -0.26 -8.26
C THR A 225 -1.17 -0.45 -7.49
N ALA A 226 -1.08 -0.51 -6.15
CA ALA A 226 -2.26 -0.63 -5.30
C ALA A 226 -3.19 0.60 -5.45
N ILE A 227 -2.63 1.81 -5.47
CA ILE A 227 -3.41 3.03 -5.69
C ILE A 227 -3.98 3.08 -7.11
N PHE A 228 -3.19 2.68 -8.12
CA PHE A 228 -3.64 2.64 -9.51
C PHE A 228 -4.87 1.74 -9.67
N LEU A 229 -4.81 0.54 -9.14
CA LEU A 229 -5.90 -0.42 -9.28
C LEU A 229 -7.10 -0.07 -8.39
N ALA A 230 -6.86 0.32 -7.14
CA ALA A 230 -7.93 0.69 -6.21
C ALA A 230 -8.67 1.96 -6.65
N GLY A 231 -7.97 2.93 -7.24
CA GLY A 231 -8.59 4.13 -7.80
C GLY A 231 -9.60 3.83 -8.90
N GLN A 232 -9.38 2.76 -9.67
CA GLN A 232 -10.26 2.36 -10.77
C GLN A 232 -11.34 1.34 -10.37
N LEU A 233 -11.03 0.40 -9.47
CA LEU A 233 -11.92 -0.71 -9.13
C LEU A 233 -12.68 -0.51 -7.80
N ALA A 234 -12.08 0.21 -6.84
CA ALA A 234 -12.61 0.35 -5.48
C ALA A 234 -12.26 1.72 -4.88
N PRO A 235 -12.78 2.85 -5.44
CA PRO A 235 -12.44 4.19 -5.00
C PRO A 235 -12.76 4.46 -3.53
N ASP A 236 -13.80 3.83 -3.00
CA ASP A 236 -14.21 3.97 -1.60
C ASP A 236 -13.25 3.28 -0.62
N LEU A 237 -12.63 2.18 -1.04
CA LEU A 237 -11.63 1.45 -0.25
C LEU A 237 -10.20 1.96 -0.47
N LEU A 238 -10.00 2.94 -1.36
CA LEU A 238 -8.66 3.43 -1.74
C LEU A 238 -7.84 3.86 -0.52
N GLY A 239 -8.44 4.60 0.42
CA GLY A 239 -7.76 5.05 1.64
C GLY A 239 -7.25 3.89 2.48
N ALA A 240 -8.10 2.89 2.74
CA ALA A 240 -7.76 1.70 3.50
C ALA A 240 -6.69 0.84 2.80
N ILE A 241 -6.84 0.61 1.49
CA ILE A 241 -5.89 -0.15 0.67
C ILE A 241 -4.53 0.54 0.64
N ALA A 242 -4.47 1.85 0.46
CA ALA A 242 -3.23 2.60 0.42
C ALA A 242 -2.51 2.58 1.77
N VAL A 243 -3.21 2.84 2.88
CA VAL A 243 -2.62 2.76 4.24
C VAL A 243 -2.10 1.35 4.51
N ALA A 244 -2.85 0.31 4.17
CA ALA A 244 -2.41 -1.07 4.32
C ALA A 244 -1.14 -1.33 3.48
N ALA A 245 -1.15 -1.04 2.17
CA ALA A 245 -0.04 -1.30 1.27
C ALA A 245 1.26 -0.62 1.72
N TYR A 246 1.22 0.68 2.07
CA TYR A 246 2.40 1.41 2.51
C TYR A 246 2.86 1.04 3.92
N SER A 247 1.91 0.72 4.83
CA SER A 247 2.27 0.24 6.17
C SER A 247 3.01 -1.10 6.10
N TYR A 248 2.58 -2.04 5.25
CA TYR A 248 3.28 -3.32 5.07
C TYR A 248 4.62 -3.16 4.37
N MET A 249 4.72 -2.27 3.39
CA MET A 249 5.99 -1.94 2.77
C MET A 249 7.01 -1.43 3.80
N ALA A 250 6.57 -0.59 4.74
CA ALA A 250 7.40 -0.13 5.85
C ALA A 250 7.77 -1.23 6.85
N LEU A 251 6.91 -2.24 7.03
CA LEU A 251 7.11 -3.36 7.95
C LEU A 251 7.93 -4.51 7.35
N VAL A 252 8.32 -4.43 6.08
CA VAL A 252 9.19 -5.43 5.39
C VAL A 252 10.37 -5.89 6.25
N PRO A 253 11.17 -4.98 6.88
CA PRO A 253 12.31 -5.39 7.69
C PRO A 253 11.95 -6.16 8.97
N ILE A 254 10.70 -6.14 9.37
CA ILE A 254 10.19 -6.81 10.58
C ILE A 254 9.51 -8.13 10.21
N ILE A 255 8.68 -8.13 9.15
CA ILE A 255 7.84 -9.27 8.76
C ILE A 255 8.65 -10.34 8.00
N GLN A 256 9.51 -9.92 7.06
CA GLN A 256 10.23 -10.88 6.22
C GLN A 256 11.24 -11.77 6.97
N PRO A 257 12.10 -11.27 7.88
CA PRO A 257 13.14 -12.10 8.47
C PRO A 257 12.64 -13.33 9.25
N PRO A 258 11.54 -13.27 10.05
CA PRO A 258 10.96 -14.45 10.67
C PRO A 258 10.51 -15.49 9.65
N ILE A 259 9.83 -15.08 8.58
CA ILE A 259 9.33 -15.96 7.52
C ILE A 259 10.49 -16.64 6.79
N MET A 260 11.51 -15.87 6.42
CA MET A 260 12.70 -16.37 5.76
C MET A 260 13.44 -17.40 6.62
N ARG A 261 13.58 -17.12 7.92
CA ARG A 261 14.25 -18.04 8.86
C ARG A 261 13.43 -19.31 9.12
N LEU A 262 12.11 -19.21 9.15
CA LEU A 262 11.19 -20.35 9.30
C LEU A 262 11.27 -21.30 8.10
N LEU A 263 11.33 -20.74 6.89
CA LEU A 263 11.27 -21.50 5.64
C LEU A 263 12.66 -22.00 5.16
N THR A 264 13.77 -21.57 5.78
CA THR A 264 15.12 -21.94 5.34
C THR A 264 15.95 -22.53 6.48
N THR A 265 16.73 -23.53 6.16
CA THR A 265 17.76 -24.08 7.07
C THR A 265 18.99 -23.17 7.12
N LYS A 266 19.86 -23.35 8.12
CA LYS A 266 21.10 -22.59 8.21
C LYS A 266 21.98 -22.81 6.98
N ALA A 267 22.14 -24.07 6.55
CA ALA A 267 22.94 -24.43 5.38
C ALA A 267 22.40 -23.78 4.07
N GLU A 268 21.07 -23.67 3.92
CA GLU A 268 20.49 -23.00 2.76
C GLU A 268 20.76 -21.49 2.76
N ARG A 269 20.80 -20.86 3.94
CA ARG A 269 21.11 -19.41 4.07
C ARG A 269 22.59 -19.10 3.84
N GLU A 270 23.47 -20.08 4.03
CA GLU A 270 24.92 -19.96 3.81
C GLU A 270 25.34 -20.22 2.37
N ILE A 271 24.42 -20.60 1.46
CA ILE A 271 24.72 -20.79 0.03
C ILE A 271 25.29 -19.50 -0.54
N GLU A 272 26.54 -19.56 -1.02
CA GLU A 272 27.20 -18.43 -1.68
C GLU A 272 26.79 -18.33 -3.14
N MET A 273 26.46 -17.11 -3.57
CA MET A 273 26.06 -16.84 -4.96
C MET A 273 27.28 -16.45 -5.78
N LYS A 274 27.40 -17.05 -6.97
CA LYS A 274 28.46 -16.67 -7.92
C LYS A 274 28.25 -15.27 -8.44
N GLN A 275 29.34 -14.56 -8.73
CA GLN A 275 29.28 -13.23 -9.31
C GLN A 275 28.44 -13.21 -10.59
N LEU A 276 27.59 -12.19 -10.74
CA LEU A 276 26.77 -12.00 -11.91
C LEU A 276 27.64 -11.66 -13.13
N ARG A 277 27.20 -12.13 -14.31
CA ARG A 277 27.87 -11.74 -15.55
C ARG A 277 27.72 -10.24 -15.81
N PRO A 278 28.71 -9.60 -16.44
CA PRO A 278 28.51 -8.23 -16.93
C PRO A 278 27.42 -8.20 -18.00
N VAL A 279 26.53 -7.22 -17.92
CA VAL A 279 25.45 -6.98 -18.89
C VAL A 279 25.88 -5.87 -19.84
N ARG A 280 25.71 -6.09 -21.14
CA ARG A 280 26.06 -5.09 -22.18
C ARG A 280 25.04 -3.95 -22.19
N GLN A 281 25.49 -2.74 -22.53
CA GLN A 281 24.62 -1.57 -22.62
C GLN A 281 23.44 -1.79 -23.58
N ILE A 282 23.66 -2.44 -24.69
CA ILE A 282 22.61 -2.74 -25.67
C ILE A 282 21.52 -3.64 -25.08
N GLU A 283 21.88 -4.63 -24.23
CA GLU A 283 20.89 -5.48 -23.55
C GLU A 283 19.99 -4.64 -22.63
N LYS A 284 20.58 -3.67 -21.92
CA LYS A 284 19.87 -2.77 -21.01
C LYS A 284 18.95 -1.79 -21.74
N ILE A 285 19.26 -1.39 -22.98
CA ILE A 285 18.41 -0.51 -23.79
C ILE A 285 17.29 -1.31 -24.48
N VAL A 286 17.59 -2.49 -25.01
CA VAL A 286 16.63 -3.32 -25.74
C VAL A 286 15.58 -3.92 -24.79
N PHE A 287 15.97 -4.23 -23.55
CA PHE A 287 15.10 -4.86 -22.57
C PHE A 287 13.81 -4.09 -22.28
N PRO A 288 13.84 -2.79 -21.87
CA PRO A 288 12.62 -2.05 -21.60
C PRO A 288 11.71 -1.91 -22.82
N LEU A 289 12.28 -1.75 -24.02
CA LEU A 289 11.50 -1.71 -25.27
C LEU A 289 10.83 -3.05 -25.57
N SER A 290 11.54 -4.15 -25.37
CA SER A 290 11.00 -5.50 -25.57
C SER A 290 9.87 -5.80 -24.59
N VAL A 291 10.05 -5.48 -23.32
CA VAL A 291 9.02 -5.68 -22.27
C VAL A 291 7.79 -4.85 -22.58
N LEU A 292 7.96 -3.58 -22.98
CA LEU A 292 6.84 -2.71 -23.37
C LEU A 292 6.06 -3.30 -24.54
N ILE A 293 6.74 -3.70 -25.63
CA ILE A 293 6.09 -4.23 -26.84
C ILE A 293 5.35 -5.53 -26.51
N ILE A 294 5.99 -6.45 -25.79
CA ILE A 294 5.37 -7.72 -25.41
C ILE A 294 4.14 -7.47 -24.53
N CYS A 295 4.26 -6.57 -23.55
CA CYS A 295 3.14 -6.22 -22.68
C CYS A 295 2.00 -5.58 -23.47
N ALA A 296 2.28 -4.64 -24.36
CA ALA A 296 1.27 -3.96 -25.18
C ALA A 296 0.52 -4.93 -26.12
N LEU A 297 1.19 -5.95 -26.61
CA LEU A 297 0.58 -6.95 -27.50
C LEU A 297 -0.23 -8.01 -26.73
N LEU A 298 0.24 -8.43 -25.56
CA LEU A 298 -0.39 -9.53 -24.81
C LEU A 298 -1.41 -9.04 -23.79
N LEU A 299 -1.17 -7.87 -23.18
CA LEU A 299 -1.98 -7.35 -22.09
C LEU A 299 -2.04 -5.80 -22.15
N PRO A 300 -2.86 -5.22 -23.04
CA PRO A 300 -2.94 -3.77 -23.24
C PRO A 300 -3.27 -2.99 -21.95
N SER A 301 -4.09 -3.56 -21.07
CA SER A 301 -4.48 -2.94 -19.78
C SER A 301 -3.33 -2.71 -18.80
N ALA A 302 -2.23 -3.51 -18.87
CA ALA A 302 -1.02 -3.29 -18.08
C ALA A 302 -0.07 -2.25 -18.71
N THR A 303 -0.28 -1.90 -19.98
CA THR A 303 0.63 -1.02 -20.74
C THR A 303 0.88 0.34 -20.09
N PRO A 304 -0.10 1.02 -19.48
CA PRO A 304 0.16 2.30 -18.84
C PRO A 304 1.22 2.20 -17.73
N LEU A 305 1.08 1.23 -16.81
CA LEU A 305 2.03 1.04 -15.70
C LEU A 305 3.40 0.56 -16.20
N VAL A 306 3.41 -0.53 -16.99
CA VAL A 306 4.65 -1.11 -17.52
C VAL A 306 5.34 -0.12 -18.45
N GLY A 307 4.59 0.60 -19.27
CA GLY A 307 5.13 1.60 -20.20
C GLY A 307 5.88 2.72 -19.48
N MET A 308 5.29 3.28 -18.42
CA MET A 308 5.94 4.34 -17.63
C MET A 308 7.18 3.82 -16.91
N LEU A 309 7.14 2.62 -16.34
CA LEU A 309 8.30 1.95 -15.75
C LEU A 309 9.43 1.78 -16.77
N MET A 310 9.11 1.29 -17.96
CA MET A 310 10.09 1.04 -19.01
C MET A 310 10.62 2.34 -19.61
N LEU A 311 9.80 3.39 -19.73
CA LEU A 311 10.25 4.70 -20.18
C LEU A 311 11.26 5.31 -19.20
N GLY A 312 10.98 5.26 -17.90
CA GLY A 312 11.91 5.72 -16.88
C GLY A 312 13.25 4.97 -16.93
N ASN A 313 13.19 3.66 -17.08
CA ASN A 313 14.40 2.85 -17.23
C ASN A 313 15.17 3.16 -18.51
N LEU A 314 14.48 3.39 -19.61
CA LEU A 314 15.11 3.80 -20.87
C LEU A 314 15.84 5.14 -20.72
N PHE A 315 15.27 6.13 -19.97
CA PHE A 315 15.95 7.38 -19.68
C PHE A 315 17.28 7.17 -18.95
N LYS A 316 17.32 6.22 -18.03
CA LYS A 316 18.54 5.86 -17.28
C LYS A 316 19.57 5.17 -18.17
N GLU A 317 19.15 4.17 -18.91
CA GLU A 317 20.08 3.27 -19.60
C GLU A 317 20.54 3.77 -20.99
N CYS A 318 19.83 4.71 -21.62
CA CYS A 318 20.24 5.23 -22.93
C CYS A 318 21.46 6.16 -22.87
N GLY A 319 21.74 6.76 -21.72
CA GLY A 319 22.91 7.61 -21.50
C GLY A 319 22.90 8.99 -22.18
N VAL A 320 21.86 9.31 -22.97
CA VAL A 320 21.79 10.57 -23.75
C VAL A 320 20.83 11.61 -23.16
N VAL A 321 19.99 11.23 -22.20
CA VAL A 321 19.00 12.08 -21.54
C VAL A 321 19.16 12.09 -20.01
N GLU A 322 20.39 12.17 -19.54
CA GLU A 322 20.70 12.11 -18.11
C GLU A 322 19.90 13.14 -17.27
N ARG A 323 19.62 14.32 -17.83
CA ARG A 323 18.78 15.33 -17.18
C ARG A 323 17.38 14.82 -16.91
N LEU A 324 16.73 14.17 -17.90
CA LEU A 324 15.38 13.60 -17.74
C LEU A 324 15.40 12.47 -16.72
N SER A 325 16.41 11.59 -16.78
CA SER A 325 16.59 10.50 -15.81
C SER A 325 16.71 11.03 -14.37
N LYS A 326 17.55 12.05 -14.15
CA LYS A 326 17.71 12.68 -12.84
C LYS A 326 16.43 13.35 -12.36
N THR A 327 15.76 14.12 -13.21
CA THR A 327 14.49 14.78 -12.89
C THR A 327 13.42 13.74 -12.53
N ALA A 328 13.30 12.68 -13.32
CA ALA A 328 12.32 11.62 -13.03
C ALA A 328 12.60 10.90 -11.69
N ALA A 329 13.88 10.58 -11.43
CA ALA A 329 14.29 9.83 -10.25
C ALA A 329 14.31 10.64 -8.94
N ASN A 330 14.30 11.98 -8.99
CA ASN A 330 14.39 12.83 -7.82
C ASN A 330 13.23 13.84 -7.73
N GLU A 331 13.25 14.89 -8.56
CA GLU A 331 12.33 16.02 -8.38
C GLU A 331 10.89 15.61 -8.70
N LEU A 332 10.67 14.97 -9.85
CA LEU A 332 9.32 14.58 -10.29
C LEU A 332 8.68 13.58 -9.33
N ILE A 333 9.40 12.51 -8.97
CA ILE A 333 8.85 11.50 -8.07
C ILE A 333 8.52 12.10 -6.69
N ASN A 334 9.35 13.03 -6.18
CA ASN A 334 9.11 13.67 -4.89
C ASN A 334 7.87 14.59 -4.94
N ILE A 335 7.73 15.42 -6.00
CA ILE A 335 6.56 16.29 -6.19
C ILE A 335 5.28 15.44 -6.27
N VAL A 336 5.29 14.42 -7.12
CA VAL A 336 4.13 13.55 -7.31
C VAL A 336 3.80 12.77 -6.04
N THR A 337 4.81 12.34 -5.28
CA THR A 337 4.61 11.66 -4.00
C THR A 337 3.90 12.54 -2.97
N ILE A 338 4.23 13.84 -2.90
CA ILE A 338 3.54 14.80 -2.02
C ILE A 338 2.07 14.91 -2.43
N MET A 339 1.81 15.13 -3.72
CA MET A 339 0.45 15.30 -4.25
C MET A 339 -0.37 14.02 -4.08
N LEU A 340 0.21 12.87 -4.40
CA LEU A 340 -0.42 11.56 -4.23
C LEU A 340 -0.75 11.28 -2.77
N GLY A 341 0.19 11.53 -1.87
CA GLY A 341 -0.02 11.31 -0.44
C GLY A 341 -1.17 12.15 0.11
N LEU A 342 -1.26 13.43 -0.28
CA LEU A 342 -2.37 14.31 0.10
C LEU A 342 -3.70 13.83 -0.51
N ALA A 343 -3.70 13.44 -1.79
CA ALA A 343 -4.88 12.91 -2.48
C ALA A 343 -5.40 11.61 -1.84
N VAL A 344 -4.50 10.68 -1.50
CA VAL A 344 -4.86 9.46 -0.78
C VAL A 344 -5.34 9.77 0.64
N GLY A 345 -4.67 10.70 1.32
CA GLY A 345 -5.06 11.15 2.65
C GLY A 345 -6.48 11.72 2.68
N SER A 346 -6.95 12.36 1.61
CA SER A 346 -8.32 12.87 1.51
C SER A 346 -9.40 11.78 1.59
N LYS A 347 -9.04 10.53 1.28
CA LYS A 347 -9.95 9.37 1.39
C LYS A 347 -9.93 8.69 2.76
N LEU A 348 -9.12 9.19 3.70
CA LEU A 348 -9.14 8.75 5.10
C LEU A 348 -10.24 9.47 5.87
N GLN A 349 -11.45 9.46 5.34
CA GLN A 349 -12.64 10.01 5.99
C GLN A 349 -13.19 8.99 6.99
N ALA A 350 -13.80 9.50 8.07
CA ALA A 350 -14.25 8.67 9.18
C ALA A 350 -15.29 7.63 8.76
N ASP A 351 -16.23 8.01 7.92
CA ASP A 351 -17.32 7.18 7.39
C ASP A 351 -16.84 5.98 6.58
N LYS A 352 -15.74 6.14 5.86
CA LYS A 352 -15.19 5.10 4.98
C LYS A 352 -14.10 4.26 5.64
N PHE A 353 -13.28 4.89 6.50
CA PHE A 353 -12.11 4.22 7.07
C PHE A 353 -12.43 3.40 8.33
N LEU A 354 -13.38 3.86 9.17
CA LEU A 354 -13.73 3.20 10.43
C LEU A 354 -14.81 2.13 10.19
N SER A 355 -14.49 1.11 9.41
CA SER A 355 -15.39 0.03 9.02
C SER A 355 -14.78 -1.36 9.26
N ALA A 356 -15.63 -2.39 9.30
CA ALA A 356 -15.19 -3.79 9.40
C ALA A 356 -14.38 -4.21 8.18
N GLU A 357 -14.70 -3.66 7.00
CA GLU A 357 -13.97 -3.88 5.76
C GLU A 357 -12.51 -3.42 5.89
N THR A 358 -12.25 -2.24 6.44
CA THR A 358 -10.89 -1.73 6.65
C THR A 358 -10.06 -2.66 7.53
N LEU A 359 -10.66 -3.20 8.60
CA LEU A 359 -10.00 -4.19 9.45
C LEU A 359 -9.69 -5.47 8.68
N GLY A 360 -10.64 -5.95 7.88
CA GLY A 360 -10.47 -7.08 6.98
C GLY A 360 -9.31 -6.87 6.00
N ILE A 361 -9.23 -5.70 5.39
CA ILE A 361 -8.16 -5.30 4.45
C ILE A 361 -6.79 -5.34 5.15
N ILE A 362 -6.69 -4.79 6.37
CA ILE A 362 -5.44 -4.78 7.14
C ILE A 362 -4.99 -6.21 7.46
N VAL A 363 -5.87 -7.09 7.93
CA VAL A 363 -5.51 -8.47 8.27
C VAL A 363 -5.11 -9.25 7.01
N LEU A 364 -5.90 -9.14 5.94
CA LEU A 364 -5.61 -9.78 4.65
C LEU A 364 -4.27 -9.34 4.08
N GLY A 365 -3.96 -8.05 4.13
CA GLY A 365 -2.69 -7.51 3.64
C GLY A 365 -1.47 -8.11 4.36
N LEU A 366 -1.55 -8.30 5.69
CA LEU A 366 -0.47 -8.94 6.46
C LEU A 366 -0.26 -10.41 6.03
N ILE A 367 -1.35 -11.15 5.88
CA ILE A 367 -1.33 -12.55 5.43
C ILE A 367 -0.78 -12.62 4.00
N ALA A 368 -1.27 -11.76 3.12
CA ALA A 368 -0.85 -11.65 1.73
C ALA A 368 0.65 -11.44 1.57
N PHE A 369 1.18 -10.45 2.28
CA PHE A 369 2.60 -10.14 2.27
C PHE A 369 3.45 -11.30 2.79
N SER A 370 2.96 -12.00 3.81
CA SER A 370 3.61 -13.19 4.36
C SER A 370 3.65 -14.33 3.36
N ILE A 371 2.55 -14.58 2.64
CA ILE A 371 2.45 -15.60 1.60
C ILE A 371 3.33 -15.23 0.40
N GLY A 372 3.31 -14.00 -0.08
CA GLY A 372 4.16 -13.52 -1.17
C GLY A 372 5.65 -13.71 -0.86
N THR A 373 6.09 -13.32 0.35
CA THR A 373 7.45 -13.56 0.82
C THR A 373 7.79 -15.06 0.86
N GLY A 374 6.89 -15.87 1.43
CA GLY A 374 7.10 -17.31 1.59
C GLY A 374 7.15 -18.05 0.26
N SER A 375 6.26 -17.73 -0.68
CA SER A 375 6.20 -18.38 -2.00
C SER A 375 7.46 -18.12 -2.83
N GLY A 376 8.02 -16.91 -2.77
CA GLY A 376 9.31 -16.62 -3.40
C GLY A 376 10.45 -17.46 -2.83
N VAL A 377 10.53 -17.61 -1.51
CA VAL A 377 11.53 -18.47 -0.84
C VAL A 377 11.33 -19.95 -1.22
N ILE A 378 10.09 -20.43 -1.22
CA ILE A 378 9.75 -21.81 -1.59
C ILE A 378 10.11 -22.08 -3.05
N MET A 379 9.80 -21.15 -3.96
CA MET A 379 10.16 -21.26 -5.37
C MET A 379 11.69 -21.41 -5.54
N ALA A 380 12.49 -20.63 -4.82
CA ALA A 380 13.94 -20.77 -4.85
C ALA A 380 14.39 -22.18 -4.40
N LYS A 381 13.76 -22.74 -3.37
CA LYS A 381 14.03 -24.13 -2.93
C LYS A 381 13.61 -25.14 -3.98
N VAL A 382 12.47 -24.94 -4.64
CA VAL A 382 12.01 -25.79 -5.74
C VAL A 382 13.03 -25.75 -6.89
N MET A 383 13.48 -24.56 -7.28
CA MET A 383 14.53 -24.41 -8.32
C MET A 383 15.83 -25.14 -7.95
N ASN A 384 16.21 -25.12 -6.69
CA ASN A 384 17.41 -25.82 -6.20
C ASN A 384 17.28 -27.34 -6.29
N LYS A 385 16.07 -27.93 -6.22
CA LYS A 385 15.87 -29.37 -6.45
C LYS A 385 16.15 -29.78 -7.90
N PHE A 386 15.98 -28.87 -8.85
CA PHE A 386 16.26 -29.09 -10.26
C PHE A 386 17.67 -28.65 -10.67
N ALA A 387 18.47 -28.10 -9.75
CA ALA A 387 19.83 -27.72 -10.01
C ALA A 387 20.71 -28.97 -10.19
N LYS A 388 21.35 -29.10 -11.33
CA LYS A 388 22.21 -30.27 -11.65
C LYS A 388 23.54 -30.30 -10.88
N THR A 389 23.97 -29.17 -10.36
CA THR A 389 25.25 -29.01 -9.64
C THR A 389 25.07 -28.06 -8.46
N ASP A 390 25.87 -28.20 -7.42
CA ASP A 390 25.87 -27.27 -6.27
C ASP A 390 26.18 -25.83 -6.70
N ALA A 391 27.00 -25.68 -7.72
CA ALA A 391 27.33 -24.38 -8.30
C ALA A 391 26.15 -23.68 -9.03
N GLY A 392 25.09 -24.42 -9.32
CA GLY A 392 23.86 -23.89 -9.92
C GLY A 392 22.76 -23.57 -8.91
N LYS A 393 22.98 -23.87 -7.62
CA LYS A 393 22.04 -23.54 -6.55
C LYS A 393 22.00 -22.05 -6.29
N ILE A 394 20.81 -21.55 -5.98
CA ILE A 394 20.58 -20.16 -5.58
C ILE A 394 20.29 -20.11 -4.07
N ASN A 395 20.73 -19.05 -3.43
CA ASN A 395 20.39 -18.84 -2.03
C ASN A 395 18.87 -18.54 -1.91
N PRO A 396 18.08 -19.36 -1.19
CA PRO A 396 16.63 -19.19 -1.12
C PRO A 396 16.19 -17.84 -0.53
N LEU A 397 17.05 -17.17 0.22
CA LEU A 397 16.77 -15.86 0.78
C LEU A 397 16.45 -14.81 -0.30
N ILE A 398 17.07 -14.89 -1.49
CA ILE A 398 16.78 -13.93 -2.57
C ILE A 398 15.36 -14.03 -3.09
N GLY A 399 14.70 -15.19 -2.90
CA GLY A 399 13.30 -15.38 -3.28
C GLY A 399 12.34 -14.48 -2.49
N SER A 400 12.66 -14.16 -1.23
CA SER A 400 11.85 -13.22 -0.43
C SER A 400 11.83 -11.80 -1.03
N ALA A 401 12.82 -11.45 -1.84
CA ALA A 401 12.87 -10.16 -2.53
C ALA A 401 11.94 -10.08 -3.77
N GLY A 402 11.28 -11.19 -4.13
CA GLY A 402 10.31 -11.22 -5.24
C GLY A 402 9.07 -10.34 -5.03
N VAL A 403 8.79 -9.88 -3.81
CA VAL A 403 7.80 -8.83 -3.57
C VAL A 403 8.30 -7.48 -4.08
N SER A 404 7.39 -6.62 -4.53
CA SER A 404 7.72 -5.38 -5.25
C SER A 404 8.26 -4.24 -4.39
N ALA A 405 8.53 -4.46 -3.11
CA ALA A 405 9.09 -3.44 -2.19
C ALA A 405 10.57 -3.13 -2.52
N VAL A 406 10.80 -2.34 -3.57
CA VAL A 406 12.14 -1.99 -4.09
C VAL A 406 12.70 -0.75 -3.37
N PRO A 407 13.96 -0.74 -2.94
CA PRO A 407 14.91 -1.86 -2.83
C PRO A 407 14.89 -2.53 -1.44
N MET A 408 13.86 -2.31 -0.64
CA MET A 408 13.82 -2.72 0.77
C MET A 408 13.89 -4.24 0.94
N ALA A 409 13.08 -4.99 0.19
CA ALA A 409 13.06 -6.45 0.29
C ALA A 409 14.43 -7.07 -0.07
N ALA A 410 15.10 -6.54 -1.09
CA ALA A 410 16.46 -6.97 -1.43
C ALA A 410 17.49 -6.69 -0.32
N ARG A 411 17.39 -5.52 0.34
CA ARG A 411 18.25 -5.19 1.49
C ARG A 411 18.01 -6.10 2.68
N VAL A 412 16.76 -6.48 2.95
CA VAL A 412 16.40 -7.41 4.01
C VAL A 412 16.96 -8.80 3.73
N SER A 413 16.80 -9.29 2.48
CA SER A 413 17.39 -10.57 2.05
C SER A 413 18.90 -10.59 2.26
N ASN A 414 19.60 -9.52 1.85
CA ASN A 414 21.03 -9.36 2.05
C ASN A 414 21.41 -9.36 3.53
N LYS A 415 20.67 -8.62 4.37
CA LYS A 415 20.93 -8.56 5.81
C LYS A 415 20.82 -9.93 6.48
N VAL A 416 19.77 -10.69 6.19
CA VAL A 416 19.57 -12.04 6.73
C VAL A 416 20.63 -13.01 6.20
N GLY A 417 21.08 -12.84 4.95
CA GLY A 417 22.20 -13.61 4.39
C GLY A 417 23.53 -13.33 5.11
N MET A 418 23.85 -12.06 5.35
CA MET A 418 25.05 -11.63 6.09
C MET A 418 25.01 -12.05 7.56
N ASP A 419 23.84 -12.13 8.19
CA ASP A 419 23.66 -12.68 9.54
C ASP A 419 24.03 -14.16 9.61
N ALA A 420 23.86 -14.92 8.52
CA ALA A 420 24.21 -16.35 8.43
C ALA A 420 25.67 -16.55 8.02
N ASN A 421 26.14 -15.81 7.02
CA ASN A 421 27.52 -15.79 6.53
C ASN A 421 27.94 -14.36 6.19
N PRO A 422 28.83 -13.71 6.97
CA PRO A 422 29.23 -12.31 6.75
C PRO A 422 29.87 -12.02 5.39
N GLN A 423 30.38 -13.03 4.69
CA GLN A 423 30.97 -12.88 3.36
C GLN A 423 29.96 -13.00 2.22
N ASN A 424 28.71 -13.40 2.52
CA ASN A 424 27.69 -13.67 1.53
C ASN A 424 26.87 -12.40 1.18
N TYR A 425 27.33 -11.67 0.19
CA TYR A 425 26.64 -10.47 -0.33
C TYR A 425 25.55 -10.83 -1.32
N LEU A 426 24.29 -10.86 -0.86
CA LEU A 426 23.14 -11.24 -1.67
C LEU A 426 22.46 -10.06 -2.38
N LEU A 427 22.82 -8.80 -2.09
CA LEU A 427 22.07 -7.62 -2.53
C LEU A 427 21.84 -7.61 -4.05
N MET A 428 22.90 -7.74 -4.83
CA MET A 428 22.80 -7.71 -6.30
C MET A 428 21.99 -8.89 -6.85
N HIS A 429 22.08 -10.05 -6.21
CA HIS A 429 21.28 -11.22 -6.60
C HIS A 429 19.80 -11.06 -6.22
N ALA A 430 19.50 -10.45 -5.08
CA ALA A 430 18.15 -10.17 -4.62
C ALA A 430 17.46 -9.06 -5.42
N MET A 431 18.22 -8.15 -6.03
CA MET A 431 17.65 -7.12 -6.91
C MET A 431 16.98 -7.72 -8.16
N GLY A 432 17.46 -8.84 -8.69
CA GLY A 432 16.83 -9.51 -9.84
C GLY A 432 15.37 -9.89 -9.58
N PRO A 433 15.09 -10.73 -8.57
CA PRO A 433 13.71 -11.05 -8.19
C PRO A 433 12.89 -9.82 -7.80
N ASN A 434 13.49 -8.84 -7.11
CA ASN A 434 12.82 -7.65 -6.63
C ASN A 434 12.25 -6.81 -7.78
N VAL A 435 13.07 -6.60 -8.80
CA VAL A 435 12.67 -5.86 -10.00
C VAL A 435 11.67 -6.66 -10.84
N ALA A 436 11.84 -7.98 -10.92
CA ALA A 436 10.87 -8.86 -11.56
C ALA A 436 9.50 -8.81 -10.86
N GLY A 437 9.49 -8.62 -9.54
CA GLY A 437 8.28 -8.40 -8.75
C GLY A 437 7.50 -7.17 -9.19
N VAL A 438 8.18 -6.04 -9.44
CA VAL A 438 7.52 -4.80 -9.90
C VAL A 438 6.84 -4.98 -11.25
N ILE A 439 7.51 -5.64 -12.20
CA ILE A 439 6.87 -5.99 -13.47
C ILE A 439 5.69 -6.94 -13.22
N GLY A 440 5.85 -7.91 -12.31
CA GLY A 440 4.82 -8.87 -11.96
C GLY A 440 3.57 -8.23 -11.35
N SER A 441 3.72 -7.29 -10.42
CA SER A 441 2.59 -6.57 -9.81
C SER A 441 1.87 -5.69 -10.84
N ALA A 442 2.61 -4.97 -11.70
CA ALA A 442 2.03 -4.16 -12.76
C ALA A 442 1.25 -5.01 -13.78
N VAL A 443 1.80 -6.18 -14.17
CA VAL A 443 1.10 -7.14 -15.03
C VAL A 443 -0.12 -7.72 -14.33
N ALA A 444 -0.02 -8.10 -13.05
CA ALA A 444 -1.16 -8.61 -12.28
C ALA A 444 -2.29 -7.57 -12.17
N ALA A 445 -1.96 -6.30 -11.93
CA ALA A 445 -2.96 -5.22 -11.92
C ALA A 445 -3.66 -5.09 -13.28
N GLY A 446 -2.91 -5.15 -14.38
CA GLY A 446 -3.49 -5.13 -15.70
C GLY A 446 -4.39 -6.35 -15.98
N VAL A 447 -4.02 -7.55 -15.52
CA VAL A 447 -4.86 -8.75 -15.65
C VAL A 447 -6.16 -8.57 -14.88
N LEU A 448 -6.08 -8.11 -13.63
CA LEU A 448 -7.26 -7.87 -12.80
C LEU A 448 -8.16 -6.82 -13.43
N LEU A 449 -7.59 -5.71 -13.91
CA LEU A 449 -8.35 -4.67 -14.61
C LEU A 449 -9.03 -5.19 -15.89
N ALA A 450 -8.35 -6.03 -16.67
CA ALA A 450 -8.93 -6.64 -17.88
C ALA A 450 -10.06 -7.62 -17.58
N LEU A 451 -10.02 -8.30 -16.42
CA LEU A 451 -11.01 -9.31 -16.05
C LEU A 451 -12.25 -8.72 -15.37
N VAL A 452 -12.10 -7.64 -14.59
CA VAL A 452 -13.18 -7.13 -13.72
C VAL A 452 -13.46 -5.65 -13.85
N GLY A 453 -12.67 -4.91 -14.64
CA GLY A 453 -12.79 -3.46 -14.81
C GLY A 453 -13.62 -3.03 -16.01
N GLY A 454 -14.28 -3.96 -16.73
CA GLY A 454 -15.08 -3.70 -17.92
C GLY A 454 -16.56 -3.70 -17.66
#